data_4c538287e20e0d6966e7878704c51eb4
#
_entry.id   4c538287e20e0d6966e7878704c51eb4
#
_cell.length_a   1.000
_cell.length_b   1.000
_cell.length_c   1.000
_cell.angle_alpha   90.00
_cell.angle_beta   90.00
_cell.angle_gamma   90.00
#
_symmetry.space_group_name_H-M   'P 1'
#
loop_
_entity.id
_entity.type
_entity.pdbx_description
1 polymer ?
#
loop_
_entity_poly.entity_id
_entity_poly.type
_entity_poly.pdbx_seq_one_letter_code
_entity_poly.pdbx_strand_id
1 'polypeptide(L)'
;MAHVFSRFILALALTALVCSSIPTTRDANAATAGTLQVVATVGGQPDDITTDAQGRLVWGDLARGTVDRLDGSRVTTLAAGFALPEGIVVLPTGAIVVAEQGRDRIVRINRNGTRTVLDTLRPVPGQEGVDGIGRDPRTGELLIPDSPRGTVLGVGADGRHVRAITRGLGRPVAAALDAHGDILVPDEHLGTLVVISPKGTIRDEGVLSTPDDVAVASTGRVWITTLGDGGLWTIDPGASAPYRVLAGLSNPQGLTLDRCGDPVVVDQNSARIVRWLLTPTTARCPF
;
A
#
# COMPACT_ATOMS: atom_id res chain seq x y z
N MET A 1 -77.16 -45.46 29.81
CA MET A 1 -76.21 -45.38 30.92
C MET A 1 -74.90 -46.00 30.42
N ALA A 2 -73.99 -45.18 29.97
CA ALA A 2 -72.70 -45.65 29.46
C ALA A 2 -71.62 -44.71 29.98
N HIS A 3 -70.72 -45.21 30.79
CA HIS A 3 -69.57 -44.48 31.33
C HIS A 3 -68.45 -44.54 30.32
N VAL A 4 -67.96 -43.33 29.90
CA VAL A 4 -66.84 -43.19 29.04
C VAL A 4 -65.62 -42.91 29.96
N PHE A 5 -64.60 -43.80 29.94
CA PHE A 5 -63.33 -43.62 30.58
C PHE A 5 -62.37 -42.85 29.60
N SER A 6 -61.98 -41.64 29.98
CA SER A 6 -60.97 -40.87 29.28
C SER A 6 -59.58 -41.30 29.75
N ARG A 7 -58.72 -41.77 28.83
CA ARG A 7 -57.34 -42.06 29.07
C ARG A 7 -56.50 -40.82 28.71
N PHE A 8 -55.90 -40.20 29.68
CA PHE A 8 -54.84 -39.17 29.46
C PHE A 8 -53.56 -39.86 29.04
N ILE A 9 -53.06 -39.54 27.84
CA ILE A 9 -51.70 -39.88 27.39
C ILE A 9 -50.78 -38.67 27.72
N LEU A 10 -49.85 -38.88 28.63
CA LEU A 10 -48.83 -37.90 29.00
C LEU A 10 -47.70 -37.96 27.94
N ALA A 11 -47.61 -36.97 27.06
CA ALA A 11 -46.51 -36.83 26.10
C ALA A 11 -45.34 -36.15 26.77
N LEU A 12 -44.24 -36.89 26.97
CA LEU A 12 -42.96 -36.35 27.45
C LEU A 12 -42.29 -35.65 26.27
N ALA A 13 -42.26 -34.32 26.28
CA ALA A 13 -41.47 -33.54 25.32
C ALA A 13 -40.00 -33.53 25.75
N LEU A 14 -39.15 -34.22 24.97
CA LEU A 14 -37.70 -34.17 25.11
C LEU A 14 -37.22 -32.92 24.40
N THR A 15 -36.92 -31.86 25.15
CA THR A 15 -36.24 -30.64 24.65
C THR A 15 -34.76 -30.96 24.45
N ALA A 16 -34.35 -31.18 23.19
CA ALA A 16 -32.94 -31.22 22.82
C ALA A 16 -32.36 -29.82 22.93
N LEU A 17 -31.43 -29.62 23.89
CA LEU A 17 -30.66 -28.43 24.04
C LEU A 17 -29.62 -28.41 22.90
N VAL A 18 -29.91 -27.68 21.81
CA VAL A 18 -28.93 -27.41 20.77
C VAL A 18 -27.95 -26.38 21.34
N CYS A 19 -26.79 -26.85 21.76
CA CYS A 19 -25.68 -26.00 22.11
C CYS A 19 -25.11 -25.43 20.81
N SER A 20 -25.62 -24.27 20.36
CA SER A 20 -25.04 -23.51 19.29
C SER A 20 -23.73 -22.92 19.83
N SER A 21 -22.60 -23.49 19.39
CA SER A 21 -21.29 -22.87 19.58
C SER A 21 -21.31 -21.57 18.79
N ILE A 22 -21.47 -20.44 19.49
CA ILE A 22 -21.18 -19.10 18.97
C ILE A 22 -19.69 -19.14 18.61
N PRO A 23 -19.32 -18.87 17.33
CA PRO A 23 -17.90 -18.71 17.02
C PRO A 23 -17.41 -17.54 17.86
N THR A 24 -16.48 -17.80 18.79
CA THR A 24 -15.75 -16.76 19.48
C THR A 24 -15.07 -15.95 18.40
N THR A 25 -15.47 -14.68 18.25
CA THR A 25 -14.73 -13.67 17.51
C THR A 25 -13.31 -13.73 18.04
N ARG A 26 -12.36 -14.22 17.24
CA ARG A 26 -10.94 -14.08 17.55
C ARG A 26 -10.72 -12.59 17.72
N ASP A 27 -10.27 -12.20 18.93
CA ASP A 27 -9.85 -10.84 19.17
C ASP A 27 -8.81 -10.47 18.12
N ALA A 28 -9.17 -9.59 17.19
CA ALA A 28 -8.28 -9.04 16.18
C ALA A 28 -7.07 -8.32 16.81
N ASN A 29 -7.15 -8.03 18.09
CA ASN A 29 -6.12 -7.33 18.87
C ASN A 29 -4.87 -8.15 19.24
N ALA A 30 -4.86 -9.47 19.08
CA ALA A 30 -3.71 -10.28 19.51
C ALA A 30 -2.66 -10.52 18.42
N ALA A 31 -2.95 -10.20 17.16
CA ALA A 31 -2.13 -10.65 16.03
C ALA A 31 -1.12 -9.62 15.49
N THR A 32 -1.15 -8.36 15.93
CA THR A 32 -0.30 -7.29 15.40
C THR A 32 0.20 -6.30 16.44
N ALA A 33 0.41 -6.76 17.68
CA ALA A 33 1.15 -5.97 18.66
C ALA A 33 2.54 -5.67 18.08
N GLY A 34 2.80 -4.42 17.75
CA GLY A 34 4.07 -3.96 17.20
C GLY A 34 4.60 -2.78 18.00
N THR A 35 5.81 -2.36 17.65
CA THR A 35 6.46 -1.19 18.28
C THR A 35 6.86 -0.21 17.20
N LEU A 36 6.45 1.05 17.36
CA LEU A 36 6.86 2.12 16.46
C LEU A 36 8.32 2.51 16.74
N GLN A 37 9.13 2.49 15.69
CA GLN A 37 10.53 2.92 15.73
C GLN A 37 10.73 4.07 14.75
N VAL A 38 11.32 5.18 15.18
CA VAL A 38 11.85 6.21 14.27
C VAL A 38 13.16 5.68 13.68
N VAL A 39 13.18 5.52 12.34
CA VAL A 39 14.37 5.09 11.58
C VAL A 39 15.29 6.28 11.33
N ALA A 40 14.71 7.40 10.85
CA ALA A 40 15.44 8.63 10.57
C ALA A 40 14.51 9.84 10.62
N THR A 41 15.09 11.00 10.96
CA THR A 41 14.51 12.31 10.69
C THR A 41 15.28 12.87 9.50
N VAL A 42 14.59 13.03 8.36
CA VAL A 42 15.24 13.31 7.07
C VAL A 42 15.13 14.78 6.66
N GLY A 43 14.21 15.51 7.26
CA GLY A 43 13.88 16.89 6.88
C GLY A 43 13.26 16.98 5.49
N GLY A 44 12.93 18.20 5.04
CA GLY A 44 12.23 18.41 3.77
C GLY A 44 10.76 17.96 3.83
N GLN A 45 10.26 17.46 2.73
CA GLN A 45 8.92 16.89 2.59
C GLN A 45 9.05 15.53 1.88
N PRO A 46 9.49 14.49 2.63
CA PRO A 46 9.58 13.15 2.06
C PRO A 46 8.19 12.65 1.70
N ASP A 47 8.10 11.87 0.63
CA ASP A 47 6.84 11.34 0.13
C ASP A 47 6.93 9.83 -0.06
N ASP A 48 6.75 9.31 -1.27
CA ASP A 48 6.80 7.89 -1.54
C ASP A 48 8.19 7.28 -1.25
N ILE A 49 8.20 6.01 -0.84
CA ILE A 49 9.40 5.32 -0.37
C ILE A 49 9.48 3.90 -0.93
N THR A 50 10.68 3.47 -1.24
CA THR A 50 10.97 2.09 -1.66
C THR A 50 12.27 1.59 -1.06
N THR A 51 12.63 0.33 -1.33
CA THR A 51 13.93 -0.23 -0.99
C THR A 51 14.75 -0.56 -2.24
N ASP A 52 16.06 -0.36 -2.17
CA ASP A 52 16.97 -0.85 -3.21
C ASP A 52 17.36 -2.32 -2.99
N ALA A 53 18.15 -2.89 -3.91
CA ALA A 53 18.59 -4.28 -3.84
C ALA A 53 19.40 -4.62 -2.58
N GLN A 54 20.01 -3.61 -1.94
CA GLN A 54 20.71 -3.73 -0.67
C GLN A 54 19.77 -3.58 0.54
N GLY A 55 18.49 -3.25 0.33
CA GLY A 55 17.49 -3.00 1.36
C GLY A 55 17.57 -1.60 1.96
N ARG A 56 18.32 -0.68 1.33
CA ARG A 56 18.40 0.72 1.77
C ARG A 56 17.16 1.47 1.31
N LEU A 57 16.69 2.37 2.16
CA LEU A 57 15.51 3.18 1.87
C LEU A 57 15.83 4.27 0.86
N VAL A 58 14.97 4.42 -0.15
CA VAL A 58 15.03 5.45 -1.20
C VAL A 58 13.68 6.14 -1.27
N TRP A 59 13.67 7.46 -1.27
CA TRP A 59 12.41 8.25 -1.27
C TRP A 59 12.50 9.48 -2.15
N GLY A 60 11.32 10.03 -2.53
CA GLY A 60 11.17 11.35 -3.11
C GLY A 60 11.08 12.42 -2.03
N ASP A 61 11.63 13.61 -2.28
CA ASP A 61 11.44 14.78 -1.44
C ASP A 61 10.82 15.90 -2.27
N LEU A 62 9.55 16.19 -2.01
CA LEU A 62 8.75 17.14 -2.77
C LEU A 62 9.30 18.56 -2.66
N ALA A 63 9.67 18.98 -1.43
CA ALA A 63 10.13 20.33 -1.17
C ALA A 63 11.51 20.62 -1.79
N ARG A 64 12.38 19.61 -1.84
CA ARG A 64 13.73 19.73 -2.39
C ARG A 64 13.82 19.37 -3.87
N GLY A 65 12.80 18.66 -4.38
CA GLY A 65 12.83 18.10 -5.73
C GLY A 65 13.97 17.10 -5.91
N THR A 66 14.20 16.24 -4.91
CA THR A 66 15.30 15.27 -4.88
C THR A 66 14.79 13.84 -4.77
N VAL A 67 15.64 12.91 -5.19
CA VAL A 67 15.56 11.50 -4.81
C VAL A 67 16.70 11.23 -3.86
N ASP A 68 16.36 10.83 -2.65
CA ASP A 68 17.30 10.64 -1.56
C ASP A 68 17.36 9.18 -1.12
N ARG A 69 18.45 8.80 -0.46
CA ARG A 69 18.67 7.44 0.06
C ARG A 69 19.27 7.51 1.46
N LEU A 70 18.85 6.58 2.32
CA LEU A 70 19.46 6.39 3.63
C LEU A 70 20.62 5.38 3.55
N ASP A 71 21.83 5.84 3.82
CA ASP A 71 23.05 5.04 3.92
C ASP A 71 23.47 4.97 5.40
N GLY A 72 23.02 3.94 6.12
CA GLY A 72 23.16 3.89 7.58
C GLY A 72 22.39 5.04 8.25
N SER A 73 23.08 6.01 8.83
CA SER A 73 22.47 7.22 9.41
C SER A 73 22.58 8.46 8.51
N ARG A 74 23.19 8.32 7.32
CA ARG A 74 23.44 9.44 6.42
C ARG A 74 22.43 9.48 5.28
N VAL A 75 21.84 10.64 5.04
CA VAL A 75 21.03 10.90 3.84
C VAL A 75 21.97 11.28 2.69
N THR A 76 21.80 10.60 1.55
CA THR A 76 22.57 10.84 0.31
C THR A 76 21.61 11.16 -0.82
N THR A 77 21.73 12.33 -1.44
CA THR A 77 20.96 12.70 -2.62
C THR A 77 21.49 11.95 -3.85
N LEU A 78 20.64 11.14 -4.47
CA LEU A 78 20.94 10.36 -5.67
C LEU A 78 20.69 11.17 -6.95
N ALA A 79 19.66 12.03 -6.92
CA ALA A 79 19.30 12.89 -8.04
C ALA A 79 18.52 14.11 -7.54
N ALA A 80 18.56 15.23 -8.29
CA ALA A 80 17.88 16.48 -7.92
C ALA A 80 17.29 17.17 -9.16
N GLY A 81 16.43 18.19 -8.98
CA GLY A 81 15.84 18.99 -10.06
C GLY A 81 14.56 18.37 -10.62
N PHE A 82 13.85 17.61 -9.82
CA PHE A 82 12.48 17.17 -10.08
C PHE A 82 11.48 18.22 -9.62
N ALA A 83 10.29 18.20 -10.23
CA ALA A 83 9.14 18.95 -9.75
C ALA A 83 8.18 17.95 -9.10
N LEU A 84 8.08 17.99 -7.77
CA LEU A 84 7.26 17.09 -6.98
C LEU A 84 7.52 15.61 -7.33
N PRO A 85 8.67 15.03 -6.94
CA PRO A 85 8.96 13.61 -7.16
C PRO A 85 8.20 12.77 -6.14
N GLU A 86 7.05 12.26 -6.49
CA GLU A 86 6.22 11.38 -5.66
C GLU A 86 6.62 9.92 -5.84
N GLY A 87 5.94 9.15 -6.65
CA GLY A 87 6.16 7.72 -6.80
C GLY A 87 7.60 7.33 -7.13
N ILE A 88 8.14 6.33 -6.43
CA ILE A 88 9.53 5.87 -6.59
C ILE A 88 9.61 4.34 -6.65
N VAL A 89 10.28 3.82 -7.68
CA VAL A 89 10.63 2.40 -7.80
C VAL A 89 12.10 2.23 -8.15
N VAL A 90 12.80 1.38 -7.41
CA VAL A 90 14.16 0.95 -7.77
C VAL A 90 14.08 -0.34 -8.60
N LEU A 91 14.57 -0.30 -9.83
CA LEU A 91 14.59 -1.46 -10.73
C LEU A 91 15.70 -2.45 -10.33
N PRO A 92 15.61 -3.74 -10.69
CA PRO A 92 16.67 -4.73 -10.44
C PRO A 92 18.01 -4.35 -11.04
N THR A 93 18.01 -3.54 -12.09
CA THR A 93 19.23 -2.98 -12.69
C THR A 93 19.91 -1.92 -11.82
N GLY A 94 19.25 -1.44 -10.76
CA GLY A 94 19.67 -0.32 -9.94
C GLY A 94 19.34 1.06 -10.54
N ALA A 95 18.62 1.12 -11.67
CA ALA A 95 18.01 2.34 -12.14
C ALA A 95 16.79 2.70 -11.26
N ILE A 96 16.46 3.98 -11.16
CA ILE A 96 15.34 4.47 -10.37
C ILE A 96 14.29 5.04 -11.33
N VAL A 97 13.03 4.71 -11.12
CA VAL A 97 11.90 5.33 -11.83
C VAL A 97 11.17 6.24 -10.87
N VAL A 98 10.84 7.44 -11.33
CA VAL A 98 10.22 8.51 -10.54
C VAL A 98 8.95 8.96 -11.24
N ALA A 99 7.84 9.05 -10.52
CA ALA A 99 6.69 9.84 -10.91
C ALA A 99 6.96 11.31 -10.58
N GLU A 100 7.18 12.11 -11.60
CA GLU A 100 7.37 13.54 -11.44
C GLU A 100 6.03 14.24 -11.61
N GLN A 101 5.25 14.31 -10.53
CA GLN A 101 3.88 14.81 -10.51
C GLN A 101 3.77 16.22 -11.07
N GLY A 102 4.64 17.14 -10.65
CA GLY A 102 4.60 18.54 -11.10
C GLY A 102 4.87 18.76 -12.61
N ARG A 103 5.18 17.67 -13.35
CA ARG A 103 5.34 17.68 -14.81
C ARG A 103 4.58 16.55 -15.51
N ASP A 104 3.73 15.82 -14.78
CA ASP A 104 2.92 14.71 -15.30
C ASP A 104 3.73 13.68 -16.10
N ARG A 105 4.89 13.28 -15.61
CA ARG A 105 5.75 12.36 -16.37
C ARG A 105 6.45 11.32 -15.51
N ILE A 106 6.76 10.21 -16.16
CA ILE A 106 7.52 9.10 -15.58
C ILE A 106 8.96 9.20 -16.08
N VAL A 107 9.91 9.32 -15.16
CA VAL A 107 11.32 9.53 -15.47
C VAL A 107 12.17 8.40 -14.94
N ARG A 108 12.96 7.76 -15.78
CA ARG A 108 13.99 6.80 -15.35
C ARG A 108 15.34 7.49 -15.18
N ILE A 109 15.96 7.30 -14.02
CA ILE A 109 17.33 7.67 -13.71
C ILE A 109 18.20 6.42 -13.90
N ASN A 110 19.06 6.42 -14.87
CA ASN A 110 20.00 5.31 -15.13
C ASN A 110 21.14 5.34 -14.10
N ARG A 111 21.84 4.21 -13.92
CA ARG A 111 22.96 4.11 -12.93
C ARG A 111 24.10 5.12 -13.18
N ASN A 112 24.25 5.58 -14.41
CA ASN A 112 25.23 6.62 -14.78
C ASN A 112 24.70 8.05 -14.56
N GLY A 113 23.53 8.22 -13.94
CA GLY A 113 22.87 9.49 -13.67
C GLY A 113 22.12 10.09 -14.86
N THR A 114 22.19 9.50 -16.06
CA THR A 114 21.40 10.00 -17.20
C THR A 114 19.92 9.75 -16.98
N ARG A 115 19.06 10.65 -17.49
CA ARG A 115 17.61 10.57 -17.37
C ARG A 115 16.97 10.25 -18.69
N THR A 116 15.90 9.45 -18.64
CA THR A 116 15.05 9.13 -19.79
C THR A 116 13.59 9.32 -19.37
N VAL A 117 12.84 10.14 -20.07
CA VAL A 117 11.39 10.21 -19.91
C VAL A 117 10.81 8.95 -20.53
N LEU A 118 10.12 8.15 -19.73
CA LEU A 118 9.47 6.91 -20.16
C LEU A 118 8.08 7.19 -20.72
N ASP A 119 7.35 8.09 -20.06
CA ASP A 119 6.03 8.53 -20.50
C ASP A 119 5.74 9.95 -20.02
N THR A 120 4.82 10.63 -20.69
CA THR A 120 4.29 11.93 -20.27
C THR A 120 2.78 11.87 -20.38
N LEU A 121 2.11 11.96 -19.23
CA LEU A 121 0.67 11.98 -19.16
C LEU A 121 0.15 13.37 -19.54
N ARG A 122 -1.07 13.42 -20.05
CA ARG A 122 -1.68 14.69 -20.39
C ARG A 122 -2.19 15.37 -19.11
N PRO A 123 -1.79 16.62 -18.78
CA PRO A 123 -2.28 17.32 -17.62
C PRO A 123 -3.82 17.45 -17.60
N VAL A 124 -4.41 17.40 -16.42
CA VAL A 124 -5.82 17.75 -16.18
C VAL A 124 -5.85 19.04 -15.37
N PRO A 125 -6.35 20.15 -15.95
CA PRO A 125 -6.32 21.45 -15.27
C PRO A 125 -6.99 21.40 -13.89
N GLY A 126 -6.30 21.91 -12.87
CA GLY A 126 -6.80 21.99 -11.50
C GLY A 126 -6.77 20.65 -10.74
N GLN A 127 -6.13 19.64 -11.27
CA GLN A 127 -5.89 18.37 -10.56
C GLN A 127 -4.39 18.09 -10.46
N GLU A 128 -4.01 17.40 -9.40
CA GLU A 128 -2.68 16.84 -9.23
C GLU A 128 -2.49 15.73 -10.24
N GLY A 129 -1.23 15.52 -10.68
CA GLY A 129 -0.89 14.60 -11.74
C GLY A 129 -0.72 13.15 -11.29
N VAL A 130 0.25 12.48 -11.91
CA VAL A 130 0.66 11.12 -11.53
C VAL A 130 1.17 11.09 -10.09
N ASP A 131 0.81 10.03 -9.38
CA ASP A 131 1.11 9.83 -7.98
C ASP A 131 2.12 8.68 -7.78
N GLY A 132 1.86 7.69 -6.92
CA GLY A 132 2.74 6.56 -6.68
C GLY A 132 3.02 5.69 -7.91
N ILE A 133 4.01 4.82 -7.81
CA ILE A 133 4.37 3.84 -8.86
C ILE A 133 4.48 2.45 -8.25
N GLY A 134 3.75 1.48 -8.82
CA GLY A 134 3.99 0.06 -8.59
C GLY A 134 4.86 -0.60 -9.67
N ARG A 135 5.22 -1.85 -9.43
CA ARG A 135 5.93 -2.68 -10.40
C ARG A 135 5.48 -4.13 -10.32
N ASP A 136 5.19 -4.75 -11.45
CA ASP A 136 5.05 -6.20 -11.53
C ASP A 136 6.45 -6.85 -11.53
N PRO A 137 6.83 -7.61 -10.49
CA PRO A 137 8.15 -8.23 -10.42
C PRO A 137 8.37 -9.34 -11.45
N ARG A 138 7.29 -9.90 -12.02
CA ARG A 138 7.34 -11.02 -13.00
C ARG A 138 7.64 -10.52 -14.41
N THR A 139 7.01 -9.41 -14.80
CA THR A 139 7.12 -8.84 -16.16
C THR A 139 8.07 -7.65 -16.21
N GLY A 140 8.25 -6.96 -15.08
CA GLY A 140 8.96 -5.70 -14.99
C GLY A 140 8.12 -4.50 -15.40
N GLU A 141 6.83 -4.69 -15.76
CA GLU A 141 5.90 -3.62 -16.10
C GLU A 141 5.71 -2.68 -14.90
N LEU A 142 5.72 -1.38 -15.16
CA LEU A 142 5.39 -0.35 -14.19
C LEU A 142 3.87 -0.20 -14.13
N LEU A 143 3.34 -0.08 -12.93
CA LEU A 143 1.91 0.16 -12.66
C LEU A 143 1.79 1.64 -12.28
N ILE A 144 1.19 2.43 -13.15
CA ILE A 144 1.13 3.88 -13.01
C ILE A 144 -0.32 4.31 -12.77
N PRO A 145 -0.67 4.74 -11.55
CA PRO A 145 -1.93 5.43 -11.31
C PRO A 145 -1.95 6.78 -12.02
N ASP A 146 -2.84 6.94 -12.98
CA ASP A 146 -3.20 8.24 -13.57
C ASP A 146 -4.37 8.79 -12.75
N SER A 147 -4.03 9.36 -11.61
CA SER A 147 -4.95 9.77 -10.55
C SER A 147 -6.07 10.66 -11.07
N PRO A 148 -5.80 11.73 -11.87
CA PRO A 148 -6.85 12.61 -12.37
C PRO A 148 -7.79 11.96 -13.38
N ARG A 149 -7.42 10.79 -13.95
CA ARG A 149 -8.28 10.07 -14.91
C ARG A 149 -8.91 8.81 -14.37
N GLY A 150 -8.66 8.49 -13.10
CA GLY A 150 -9.17 7.27 -12.50
C GLY A 150 -8.74 6.02 -13.28
N THR A 151 -7.50 5.98 -13.74
CA THR A 151 -6.95 4.93 -14.60
C THR A 151 -5.66 4.38 -13.98
N VAL A 152 -5.44 3.07 -14.07
CA VAL A 152 -4.11 2.48 -13.86
C VAL A 152 -3.54 2.08 -15.22
N LEU A 153 -2.35 2.57 -15.52
CA LEU A 153 -1.60 2.26 -16.73
C LEU A 153 -0.54 1.19 -16.44
N GLY A 154 -0.35 0.29 -17.40
CA GLY A 154 0.83 -0.57 -17.49
C GLY A 154 1.82 0.05 -18.45
N VAL A 155 3.05 0.31 -18.00
CA VAL A 155 4.11 0.92 -18.81
C VAL A 155 5.35 0.02 -18.77
N GLY A 156 5.88 -0.35 -19.94
CA GLY A 156 7.15 -1.08 -19.99
C GLY A 156 8.28 -0.27 -19.36
N ALA A 157 9.19 -0.94 -18.65
CA ALA A 157 10.34 -0.28 -18.01
C ALA A 157 11.29 0.44 -19.00
N ASP A 158 11.10 0.25 -20.29
CA ASP A 158 11.79 0.94 -21.39
C ASP A 158 10.99 2.14 -21.95
N GLY A 159 9.79 2.43 -21.41
CA GLY A 159 8.87 3.46 -21.88
C GLY A 159 8.03 3.04 -23.08
N ARG A 160 8.09 1.76 -23.46
CA ARG A 160 7.30 1.21 -24.55
C ARG A 160 6.09 0.44 -24.02
N HIS A 161 5.13 0.17 -24.88
CA HIS A 161 3.96 -0.66 -24.55
C HIS A 161 3.10 -0.08 -23.41
N VAL A 162 2.67 1.18 -23.58
CA VAL A 162 1.70 1.79 -22.66
C VAL A 162 0.30 1.21 -22.94
N ARG A 163 -0.35 0.70 -21.89
CA ARG A 163 -1.73 0.18 -21.97
C ARG A 163 -2.53 0.58 -20.74
N ALA A 164 -3.83 0.75 -20.87
CA ALA A 164 -4.70 0.86 -19.70
C ALA A 164 -4.95 -0.52 -19.11
N ILE A 165 -4.70 -0.68 -17.80
CA ILE A 165 -5.04 -1.86 -17.04
C ILE A 165 -6.50 -1.79 -16.60
N THR A 166 -6.92 -0.64 -16.05
CA THR A 166 -8.29 -0.37 -15.65
C THR A 166 -8.64 1.10 -15.83
N ARG A 167 -9.94 1.41 -15.76
CA ARG A 167 -10.49 2.76 -15.84
C ARG A 167 -11.71 2.87 -14.94
N GLY A 168 -12.12 4.11 -14.64
CA GLY A 168 -13.35 4.38 -13.88
C GLY A 168 -13.16 4.27 -12.37
N LEU A 169 -11.93 4.35 -11.89
CA LEU A 169 -11.61 4.55 -10.49
C LEU A 169 -11.89 6.01 -10.08
N GLY A 170 -11.94 6.28 -8.77
CA GLY A 170 -12.14 7.63 -8.26
C GLY A 170 -10.86 8.48 -8.36
N ARG A 171 -9.89 8.18 -7.52
CA ARG A 171 -8.54 8.75 -7.50
C ARG A 171 -7.56 7.65 -7.07
N PRO A 172 -7.07 6.82 -7.99
CA PRO A 172 -6.04 5.84 -7.68
C PRO A 172 -4.72 6.56 -7.41
N VAL A 173 -4.00 6.22 -6.35
CA VAL A 173 -2.79 6.93 -5.92
C VAL A 173 -1.55 6.05 -5.86
N ALA A 174 -1.68 4.76 -5.62
CA ALA A 174 -0.58 3.80 -5.64
C ALA A 174 -1.02 2.49 -6.29
N ALA A 175 -0.08 1.57 -6.51
CA ALA A 175 -0.40 0.23 -6.99
C ALA A 175 0.63 -0.80 -6.51
N ALA A 176 0.19 -1.93 -5.98
CA ALA A 176 1.02 -3.07 -5.66
C ALA A 176 0.47 -4.36 -6.27
N LEU A 177 1.31 -5.38 -6.39
CA LEU A 177 0.92 -6.68 -6.93
C LEU A 177 1.03 -7.74 -5.84
N ASP A 178 0.01 -8.57 -5.70
CA ASP A 178 0.06 -9.74 -4.82
C ASP A 178 0.63 -11.00 -5.50
N ALA A 179 0.76 -12.08 -4.75
CA ALA A 179 1.28 -13.36 -5.26
C ALA A 179 0.34 -14.03 -6.29
N HIS A 180 -0.95 -13.69 -6.29
CA HIS A 180 -1.95 -14.21 -7.24
C HIS A 180 -1.94 -13.43 -8.56
N GLY A 181 -1.33 -12.25 -8.55
CA GLY A 181 -1.30 -11.33 -9.67
C GLY A 181 -2.44 -10.33 -9.65
N ASP A 182 -3.15 -10.23 -8.53
CA ASP A 182 -4.11 -9.16 -8.30
C ASP A 182 -3.34 -7.85 -8.08
N ILE A 183 -3.83 -6.78 -8.69
CA ILE A 183 -3.28 -5.43 -8.50
C ILE A 183 -4.14 -4.73 -7.45
N LEU A 184 -3.50 -4.30 -6.39
CA LEU A 184 -4.09 -3.60 -5.26
C LEU A 184 -3.84 -2.10 -5.44
N VAL A 185 -4.91 -1.31 -5.41
CA VAL A 185 -4.88 0.13 -5.71
C VAL A 185 -5.64 0.88 -4.63
N PRO A 186 -4.98 1.66 -3.78
CA PRO A 186 -5.67 2.62 -2.91
C PRO A 186 -6.40 3.65 -3.77
N ASP A 187 -7.67 3.88 -3.47
CA ASP A 187 -8.50 4.89 -4.13
C ASP A 187 -8.95 5.93 -3.10
N GLU A 188 -8.34 7.09 -3.13
CA GLU A 188 -8.60 8.15 -2.16
C GLU A 188 -10.05 8.65 -2.19
N HIS A 189 -10.63 8.84 -3.39
CA HIS A 189 -11.98 9.34 -3.51
C HIS A 189 -13.04 8.32 -3.12
N LEU A 190 -12.82 7.04 -3.45
CA LEU A 190 -13.73 5.98 -3.05
C LEU A 190 -13.55 5.59 -1.58
N GLY A 191 -12.39 5.90 -0.98
CA GLY A 191 -12.08 5.54 0.40
C GLY A 191 -12.01 4.02 0.58
N THR A 192 -11.37 3.31 -0.34
CA THR A 192 -11.27 1.84 -0.34
C THR A 192 -9.98 1.36 -0.96
N LEU A 193 -9.64 0.10 -0.72
CA LEU A 193 -8.64 -0.63 -1.49
C LEU A 193 -9.34 -1.33 -2.66
N VAL A 194 -9.08 -0.88 -3.88
CA VAL A 194 -9.55 -1.53 -5.09
C VAL A 194 -8.62 -2.69 -5.45
N VAL A 195 -9.19 -3.86 -5.74
CA VAL A 195 -8.43 -5.04 -6.16
C VAL A 195 -8.85 -5.43 -7.57
N ILE A 196 -7.87 -5.49 -8.47
CA ILE A 196 -8.07 -5.79 -9.88
C ILE A 196 -7.45 -7.15 -10.18
N SER A 197 -8.28 -8.13 -10.50
CA SER A 197 -7.78 -9.47 -10.84
C SER A 197 -7.04 -9.49 -12.18
N PRO A 198 -6.22 -10.52 -12.47
CA PRO A 198 -5.57 -10.68 -13.78
C PRO A 198 -6.56 -10.78 -14.96
N LYS A 199 -7.83 -11.07 -14.68
CA LYS A 199 -8.91 -11.11 -15.67
C LYS A 199 -9.63 -9.77 -15.82
N GLY A 200 -9.21 -8.73 -15.05
CA GLY A 200 -9.83 -7.40 -15.06
C GLY A 200 -11.10 -7.27 -14.21
N THR A 201 -11.43 -8.28 -13.38
CA THR A 201 -12.54 -8.15 -12.42
C THR A 201 -12.11 -7.22 -11.29
N ILE A 202 -12.95 -6.23 -10.98
CA ILE A 202 -12.71 -5.25 -9.93
C ILE A 202 -13.56 -5.61 -8.71
N ARG A 203 -12.98 -5.48 -7.51
CA ARG A 203 -13.66 -5.54 -6.22
C ARG A 203 -13.09 -4.51 -5.26
N ASP A 204 -13.87 -4.08 -4.30
CA ASP A 204 -13.46 -3.17 -3.23
C ASP A 204 -13.27 -3.95 -1.94
N GLU A 205 -12.23 -3.62 -1.18
CA GLU A 205 -11.94 -4.22 0.10
C GLU A 205 -11.93 -3.19 1.22
N GLY A 206 -13.03 -3.15 1.99
CA GLY A 206 -13.19 -2.35 3.19
C GLY A 206 -13.40 -0.85 2.96
N VAL A 207 -13.56 -0.15 4.07
CA VAL A 207 -13.67 1.31 4.11
C VAL A 207 -12.42 1.87 4.79
N LEU A 208 -11.75 2.77 4.12
CA LEU A 208 -10.50 3.41 4.54
C LEU A 208 -10.67 4.93 4.51
N SER A 209 -9.95 5.64 5.38
CA SER A 209 -10.02 7.10 5.43
C SER A 209 -8.91 7.71 4.59
N THR A 210 -9.20 8.02 3.33
CA THR A 210 -8.23 8.56 2.36
C THR A 210 -6.99 7.66 2.29
N PRO A 211 -7.11 6.43 1.74
CA PRO A 211 -5.97 5.53 1.60
C PRO A 211 -4.98 6.09 0.58
N ASP A 212 -3.68 5.96 0.87
CA ASP A 212 -2.62 6.57 0.09
C ASP A 212 -1.70 5.51 -0.55
N ASP A 213 -0.95 4.76 0.23
CA ASP A 213 -0.02 3.78 -0.32
C ASP A 213 -0.32 2.36 0.14
N VAL A 214 0.18 1.37 -0.60
CA VAL A 214 -0.04 -0.05 -0.37
C VAL A 214 1.22 -0.88 -0.58
N ALA A 215 1.50 -1.79 0.35
CA ALA A 215 2.57 -2.77 0.22
C ALA A 215 2.06 -4.19 0.52
N VAL A 216 2.54 -5.17 -0.23
CA VAL A 216 2.18 -6.58 -0.04
C VAL A 216 3.38 -7.37 0.44
N ALA A 217 3.26 -7.96 1.63
CA ALA A 217 4.30 -8.83 2.19
C ALA A 217 4.34 -10.20 1.48
N SER A 218 5.49 -10.86 1.52
CA SER A 218 5.65 -12.23 0.97
C SER A 218 4.71 -13.26 1.61
N THR A 219 4.19 -12.96 2.81
CA THR A 219 3.18 -13.76 3.50
C THR A 219 1.77 -13.59 2.92
N GLY A 220 1.56 -12.63 2.02
CA GLY A 220 0.25 -12.23 1.50
C GLY A 220 -0.47 -11.18 2.37
N ARG A 221 0.15 -10.71 3.46
CA ARG A 221 -0.40 -9.61 4.26
C ARG A 221 -0.28 -8.30 3.49
N VAL A 222 -1.36 -7.54 3.44
CA VAL A 222 -1.43 -6.22 2.81
C VAL A 222 -1.30 -5.15 3.87
N TRP A 223 -0.54 -4.12 3.58
CA TRP A 223 -0.37 -2.92 4.41
C TRP A 223 -0.83 -1.70 3.65
N ILE A 224 -1.46 -0.75 4.33
CA ILE A 224 -2.05 0.45 3.71
C ILE A 224 -1.81 1.63 4.64
N THR A 225 -1.33 2.76 4.10
CA THR A 225 -1.33 4.05 4.79
C THR A 225 -2.66 4.77 4.52
N THR A 226 -3.10 5.57 5.51
CA THR A 226 -4.32 6.37 5.37
C THR A 226 -4.09 7.78 5.90
N LEU A 227 -4.32 8.79 5.07
CA LEU A 227 -4.10 10.20 5.40
C LEU A 227 -5.15 10.72 6.38
N GLY A 228 -6.42 10.37 6.16
CA GLY A 228 -7.55 10.95 6.86
C GLY A 228 -7.62 10.65 8.36
N ASP A 229 -6.99 9.55 8.81
CA ASP A 229 -6.94 9.18 10.24
C ASP A 229 -5.51 8.96 10.77
N GLY A 230 -4.50 9.31 9.95
CA GLY A 230 -3.08 9.16 10.30
C GLY A 230 -2.73 7.72 10.65
N GLY A 231 -3.23 6.76 9.86
CA GLY A 231 -3.22 5.33 10.18
C GLY A 231 -2.26 4.50 9.36
N LEU A 232 -1.81 3.39 9.98
CA LEU A 232 -1.30 2.21 9.28
C LEU A 232 -2.31 1.09 9.47
N TRP A 233 -2.82 0.57 8.36
CA TRP A 233 -3.83 -0.48 8.31
C TRP A 233 -3.25 -1.76 7.71
N THR A 234 -3.90 -2.89 7.97
CA THR A 234 -3.49 -4.17 7.39
C THR A 234 -4.70 -5.05 7.08
N ILE A 235 -4.52 -5.93 6.08
CA ILE A 235 -5.43 -7.04 5.77
C ILE A 235 -4.61 -8.31 5.92
N ASP A 236 -5.08 -9.22 6.78
CA ASP A 236 -4.44 -10.53 6.94
C ASP A 236 -4.67 -11.43 5.72
N PRO A 237 -3.76 -12.35 5.42
CA PRO A 237 -3.94 -13.30 4.32
C PRO A 237 -5.27 -14.03 4.41
N GLY A 238 -6.07 -13.96 3.35
CA GLY A 238 -7.39 -14.58 3.26
C GLY A 238 -8.53 -13.84 3.96
N ALA A 239 -8.24 -12.69 4.59
CA ALA A 239 -9.26 -11.76 5.06
C ALA A 239 -9.64 -10.77 3.96
N SER A 240 -10.83 -10.16 4.07
CA SER A 240 -11.35 -9.15 3.14
C SER A 240 -11.61 -7.79 3.82
N ALA A 241 -11.35 -7.69 5.11
CA ALA A 241 -11.59 -6.47 5.87
C ALA A 241 -10.27 -5.93 6.47
N PRO A 242 -9.93 -4.67 6.20
CA PRO A 242 -8.79 -4.02 6.82
C PRO A 242 -9.07 -3.70 8.31
N TYR A 243 -8.00 -3.68 9.11
CA TYR A 243 -8.05 -3.16 10.47
C TYR A 243 -6.81 -2.32 10.75
N ARG A 244 -6.97 -1.31 11.61
CA ARG A 244 -5.90 -0.37 11.95
C ARG A 244 -4.98 -0.94 13.03
N VAL A 245 -3.67 -0.88 12.79
CA VAL A 245 -2.64 -1.34 13.75
C VAL A 245 -1.91 -0.18 14.41
N LEU A 246 -1.87 0.99 13.76
CA LEU A 246 -1.23 2.20 14.27
C LEU A 246 -2.08 3.42 13.92
N ALA A 247 -2.11 4.40 14.78
CA ALA A 247 -2.72 5.70 14.58
C ALA A 247 -1.78 6.82 15.07
N GLY A 248 -2.07 8.07 14.69
CA GLY A 248 -1.36 9.23 15.18
C GLY A 248 -0.09 9.56 14.39
N LEU A 249 0.08 9.00 13.20
CA LEU A 249 1.05 9.50 12.22
C LEU A 249 0.56 10.86 11.67
N SER A 250 1.50 11.70 11.31
CA SER A 250 1.22 13.05 10.80
C SER A 250 1.37 13.09 9.28
N ASN A 251 0.32 12.72 8.58
CA ASN A 251 0.29 12.57 7.12
C ASN A 251 1.17 11.41 6.62
N PRO A 252 0.79 10.14 6.90
CA PRO A 252 1.55 8.98 6.44
C PRO A 252 1.33 8.75 4.94
N GLN A 253 2.31 9.12 4.15
CA GLN A 253 2.37 8.95 2.70
C GLN A 253 2.96 7.56 2.35
N GLY A 254 4.09 7.52 1.70
CA GLY A 254 4.72 6.32 1.18
C GLY A 254 4.94 5.18 2.16
N LEU A 255 4.83 3.97 1.65
CA LEU A 255 4.90 2.72 2.39
C LEU A 255 5.75 1.69 1.65
N THR A 256 6.72 1.12 2.33
CA THR A 256 7.47 -0.04 1.84
C THR A 256 7.65 -1.09 2.94
N LEU A 257 8.23 -2.22 2.59
CA LEU A 257 8.62 -3.26 3.55
C LEU A 257 10.13 -3.36 3.61
N ASP A 258 10.66 -3.49 4.82
CA ASP A 258 12.06 -3.83 4.99
C ASP A 258 12.32 -5.34 4.69
N ARG A 259 13.58 -5.75 4.79
CA ARG A 259 13.97 -7.15 4.53
C ARG A 259 13.39 -8.17 5.50
N CYS A 260 12.90 -7.74 6.65
CA CYS A 260 12.18 -8.56 7.61
C CYS A 260 10.68 -8.62 7.34
N GLY A 261 10.17 -7.81 6.42
CA GLY A 261 8.75 -7.66 6.13
C GLY A 261 8.04 -6.71 7.08
N ASP A 262 8.78 -5.93 7.87
CA ASP A 262 8.22 -4.89 8.70
C ASP A 262 7.85 -3.66 7.84
N PRO A 263 6.66 -3.07 8.00
CA PRO A 263 6.27 -1.89 7.25
C PRO A 263 7.08 -0.66 7.68
N VAL A 264 7.56 0.07 6.69
CA VAL A 264 8.30 1.33 6.81
C VAL A 264 7.48 2.42 6.14
N VAL A 265 7.17 3.47 6.88
CA VAL A 265 6.24 4.53 6.49
C VAL A 265 6.94 5.87 6.49
N VAL A 266 6.66 6.69 5.51
CA VAL A 266 6.98 8.12 5.52
C VAL A 266 5.91 8.85 6.31
N ASP A 267 6.29 9.44 7.44
CA ASP A 267 5.45 10.34 8.24
C ASP A 267 5.79 11.79 7.84
N GLN A 268 5.16 12.23 6.75
CA GLN A 268 5.59 13.37 5.93
C GLN A 268 5.65 14.69 6.72
N ASN A 269 4.57 15.08 7.41
CA ASN A 269 4.54 16.36 8.13
C ASN A 269 5.52 16.43 9.30
N SER A 270 5.95 15.29 9.83
CA SER A 270 7.02 15.22 10.83
C SER A 270 8.41 15.02 10.23
N ALA A 271 8.51 14.93 8.89
CA ALA A 271 9.73 14.69 8.13
C ALA A 271 10.53 13.48 8.66
N ARG A 272 9.82 12.40 9.01
CA ARG A 272 10.40 11.17 9.56
C ARG A 272 10.10 9.98 8.68
N ILE A 273 11.01 9.02 8.72
CA ILE A 273 10.79 7.65 8.29
C ILE A 273 10.64 6.81 9.56
N VAL A 274 9.53 6.09 9.67
CA VAL A 274 9.21 5.25 10.82
C VAL A 274 9.03 3.80 10.39
N ARG A 275 9.26 2.86 11.29
CA ARG A 275 9.06 1.43 11.07
C ARG A 275 8.15 0.86 12.15
N TRP A 276 7.20 0.03 11.77
CA TRP A 276 6.37 -0.72 12.67
C TRP A 276 6.94 -2.14 12.83
N LEU A 277 7.63 -2.39 13.93
CA LEU A 277 8.22 -3.69 14.25
C LEU A 277 7.13 -4.68 14.66
N LEU A 278 6.95 -5.73 13.87
CA LEU A 278 5.93 -6.77 14.09
C LEU A 278 6.28 -7.73 15.24
N THR A 279 7.55 -7.94 15.48
CA THR A 279 8.05 -8.73 16.63
C THR A 279 9.24 -8.02 17.24
N PRO A 280 9.38 -8.04 18.58
CA PRO A 280 10.60 -7.62 19.22
C PRO A 280 11.69 -8.66 18.92
N THR A 281 12.28 -8.61 17.74
CA THR A 281 13.38 -9.50 17.38
C THR A 281 14.69 -8.94 17.92
N THR A 282 15.44 -9.80 18.59
CA THR A 282 16.84 -9.55 18.97
C THR A 282 17.76 -9.47 17.75
N ALA A 283 17.30 -9.92 16.58
CA ALA A 283 17.95 -9.75 15.28
C ALA A 283 17.36 -8.53 14.57
N ARG A 284 18.08 -7.42 14.61
CA ARG A 284 17.72 -6.21 13.85
C ARG A 284 17.97 -6.47 12.37
N CYS A 285 16.94 -6.23 11.52
CA CYS A 285 17.18 -6.07 10.08
C CYS A 285 17.85 -4.71 9.86
N PRO A 286 19.11 -4.68 9.44
CA PRO A 286 19.76 -3.43 9.05
C PRO A 286 19.18 -2.93 7.70
N PHE A 287 19.13 -1.62 7.55
CA PHE A 287 18.89 -0.94 6.27
C PHE A 287 20.19 -0.81 5.48
#